data_fb09dcf4ca784dda975626df9f76c8b5
#
_entry.id   fb09dcf4ca784dda975626df9f76c8b5
#
_cell.length_a   1.000
_cell.length_b   1.000
_cell.length_c   1.000
_cell.angle_alpha   90.00
_cell.angle_beta   90.00
_cell.angle_gamma   90.00
#
_symmetry.space_group_name_H-M   'P 1'
#
loop_
_entity.id
_entity.type
_entity.pdbx_description
1 polymer ?
#
loop_
_entity_poly.entity_id
_entity_poly.type
_entity_poly.pdbx_seq_one_letter_code
_entity_poly.pdbx_strand_id
1 'polypeptide(L)'
;IPTVVDRLVQQAINQVLTSIYGNQFSKTSYGFRPRRGCHDALRGAQRIINEGYIYVVDLDLERFFDTVSHSKLIEILSRTVKDGRVVSLIHNISEVV
;
A
#
# COMPACT_ATOMS: atom_id res chain seq x y z
N ILE A 1 -10.72 -10.36 13.75
CA ILE A 1 -10.03 -9.21 14.37
C ILE A 1 -8.69 -9.68 14.91
N PRO A 2 -7.57 -9.08 14.52
CA PRO A 2 -6.26 -9.49 14.99
C PRO A 2 -6.06 -9.20 16.49
N THR A 3 -5.27 -10.03 17.16
CA THR A 3 -4.90 -9.83 18.55
C THR A 3 -3.98 -8.61 18.71
N VAL A 4 -3.75 -8.19 19.95
CA VAL A 4 -2.82 -7.08 20.23
C VAL A 4 -1.41 -7.40 19.73
N VAL A 5 -0.95 -8.65 19.95
CA VAL A 5 0.37 -9.09 19.49
C VAL A 5 0.45 -9.09 17.96
N ASP A 6 -0.61 -9.57 17.29
CA ASP A 6 -0.67 -9.57 15.83
C ASP A 6 -0.61 -8.17 15.26
N ARG A 7 -1.31 -7.22 15.86
CA ARG A 7 -1.27 -5.81 15.44
C ARG A 7 0.11 -5.20 15.64
N LEU A 8 0.80 -5.55 16.72
CA LEU A 8 2.16 -5.09 16.96
C LEU A 8 3.12 -5.59 15.87
N VAL A 9 3.04 -6.88 15.54
CA VAL A 9 3.85 -7.49 14.47
C VAL A 9 3.53 -6.85 13.12
N GLN A 10 2.26 -6.66 12.80
CA GLN A 10 1.84 -6.03 11.56
C GLN A 10 2.37 -4.59 11.46
N GLN A 11 2.33 -3.84 12.54
CA GLN A 11 2.86 -2.47 12.56
C GLN A 11 4.38 -2.46 12.36
N ALA A 12 5.10 -3.38 12.97
CA ALA A 12 6.55 -3.49 12.77
C ALA A 12 6.90 -3.79 11.31
N ILE A 13 6.17 -4.71 10.69
CA ILE A 13 6.35 -5.04 9.26
C ILE A 13 6.02 -3.84 8.39
N ASN A 14 4.94 -3.13 8.70
CA ASN A 14 4.54 -1.93 7.95
C ASN A 14 5.62 -0.86 7.98
N GLN A 15 6.26 -0.62 9.13
CA GLN A 15 7.34 0.35 9.24
C GLN A 15 8.55 -0.02 8.38
N VAL A 16 8.91 -1.30 8.37
CA VAL A 16 10.04 -1.79 7.55
C VAL A 16 9.71 -1.68 6.07
N LEU A 17 8.53 -2.12 5.64
CA LEU A 17 8.10 -2.07 4.25
C LEU A 17 7.96 -0.63 3.76
N THR A 18 7.50 0.28 4.61
CA THR A 18 7.41 1.70 4.28
C THR A 18 8.80 2.29 4.00
N SER A 19 9.81 1.89 4.76
CA SER A 19 11.20 2.32 4.51
C SER A 19 11.71 1.83 3.16
N ILE A 20 11.36 0.62 2.77
CA ILE A 20 11.83 0.00 1.52
C ILE A 20 11.08 0.56 0.32
N TYR A 21 9.75 0.61 0.39
CA TYR A 21 8.90 0.90 -0.77
C TYR A 21 8.42 2.35 -0.85
N GLY A 22 8.46 3.10 0.26
CA GLY A 22 7.90 4.44 0.31
C GLY A 22 8.44 5.38 -0.75
N ASN A 23 9.72 5.26 -1.10
CA ASN A 23 10.35 6.08 -2.13
C ASN A 23 10.00 5.65 -3.55
N GLN A 24 9.45 4.44 -3.72
CA GLN A 24 9.11 3.89 -5.02
C GLN A 24 7.69 4.22 -5.45
N PHE A 25 6.87 4.70 -4.52
CA PHE A 25 5.48 5.04 -4.81
C PHE A 25 5.41 6.31 -5.67
N SER A 26 4.39 6.36 -6.52
CA SER A 26 4.13 7.53 -7.34
C SER A 26 3.92 8.78 -6.46
N LYS A 27 4.33 9.94 -6.95
CA LYS A 27 4.08 11.22 -6.27
C LYS A 27 2.59 11.52 -6.15
N THR A 28 1.76 10.92 -6.99
CA THR A 28 0.31 11.08 -6.98
C THR A 28 -0.41 10.03 -6.14
N SER A 29 0.33 9.15 -5.47
CA SER A 29 -0.23 8.18 -4.52
C SER A 29 -0.31 8.83 -3.15
N TYR A 30 -1.53 9.05 -2.63
CA TYR A 30 -1.75 9.78 -1.38
C TYR A 30 -2.29 8.92 -0.24
N GLY A 31 -2.95 7.81 -0.57
CA GLY A 31 -3.57 6.94 0.43
C GLY A 31 -2.54 6.15 1.22
N PHE A 32 -2.78 6.03 2.53
CA PHE A 32 -1.99 5.19 3.44
C PHE A 32 -0.49 5.46 3.40
N ARG A 33 -0.09 6.71 3.21
CA ARG A 33 1.32 7.10 3.20
C ARG A 33 1.63 8.10 4.30
N PRO A 34 2.84 8.01 4.92
CA PRO A 34 3.27 9.01 5.90
C PRO A 34 3.31 10.41 5.30
N ARG A 35 2.87 11.38 6.08
CA ARG A 35 2.91 12.81 5.71
C ARG A 35 2.08 13.16 4.46
N ARG A 36 1.16 12.28 4.05
CA ARG A 36 0.23 12.53 2.96
C ARG A 36 -1.20 12.23 3.41
N GLY A 37 -2.13 13.05 3.01
CA GLY A 37 -3.53 12.88 3.35
C GLY A 37 -4.46 13.30 2.22
N CYS A 38 -5.77 13.19 2.47
CA CYS A 38 -6.76 13.54 1.45
C CYS A 38 -6.72 15.01 1.06
N HIS A 39 -6.31 15.91 1.97
CA HIS A 39 -6.14 17.32 1.64
C HIS A 39 -5.05 17.54 0.59
N ASP A 40 -3.97 16.79 0.67
CA ASP A 40 -2.88 16.85 -0.31
C ASP A 40 -3.35 16.36 -1.68
N ALA A 41 -4.16 15.30 -1.70
CA ALA A 41 -4.75 14.78 -2.93
C ALA A 41 -5.69 15.81 -3.56
N LEU A 42 -6.52 16.48 -2.76
CA LEU A 42 -7.42 17.52 -3.25
C LEU A 42 -6.66 18.72 -3.81
N ARG A 43 -5.58 19.14 -3.17
CA ARG A 43 -4.72 20.22 -3.66
C ARG A 43 -4.07 19.84 -4.98
N GLY A 44 -3.61 18.60 -5.11
CA GLY A 44 -3.05 18.08 -6.35
C GLY A 44 -4.05 18.09 -7.49
N ALA A 45 -5.27 17.62 -7.23
CA ALA A 45 -6.35 17.62 -8.20
C ALA A 45 -6.73 19.03 -8.61
N GLN A 46 -6.84 19.96 -7.66
CA GLN A 46 -7.15 21.36 -7.93
C GLN A 46 -6.10 22.00 -8.82
N ARG A 47 -4.83 21.74 -8.56
CA ARG A 47 -3.73 22.24 -9.38
C ARG A 47 -3.84 21.76 -10.82
N ILE A 48 -4.13 20.48 -11.01
CA ILE A 48 -4.26 19.89 -12.34
C ILE A 48 -5.45 20.48 -13.09
N ILE A 49 -6.58 20.68 -12.41
CA ILE A 49 -7.77 21.31 -13.00
C ILE A 49 -7.46 22.76 -13.40
N ASN A 50 -6.73 23.50 -12.56
CA ASN A 50 -6.34 24.88 -12.85
C ASN A 50 -5.37 24.98 -14.02
N GLU A 51 -4.64 23.91 -14.35
CA GLU A 51 -3.79 23.84 -15.52
C GLU A 51 -4.58 23.64 -16.83
N GLY A 52 -5.88 23.39 -16.75
CA GLY A 52 -6.76 23.28 -17.91
C GLY A 52 -7.27 21.89 -18.22
N TYR A 53 -6.94 20.88 -17.40
CA TYR A 53 -7.44 19.51 -17.58
C TYR A 53 -8.85 19.43 -17.01
N ILE A 54 -9.85 19.24 -17.88
CA ILE A 54 -11.26 19.25 -17.52
C ILE A 54 -11.93 17.88 -17.57
N TYR A 55 -11.32 16.91 -18.23
CA TYR A 55 -11.87 15.55 -18.31
C TYR A 55 -11.30 14.69 -17.19
N VAL A 56 -12.19 13.95 -16.51
CA VAL A 56 -11.82 13.11 -15.38
C VAL A 56 -12.21 11.67 -15.69
N VAL A 57 -11.28 10.75 -15.45
CA VAL A 57 -11.56 9.31 -15.51
C VAL A 57 -11.44 8.76 -14.08
N ASP A 58 -12.49 8.12 -13.62
CA ASP A 58 -12.52 7.52 -12.30
C ASP A 58 -12.37 6.01 -12.45
N LEU A 59 -11.30 5.46 -11.84
CA LEU A 59 -10.97 4.04 -11.91
C LEU A 59 -10.90 3.48 -10.49
N ASP A 60 -11.52 2.33 -10.30
CA ASP A 60 -11.47 1.64 -9.02
C ASP A 60 -11.44 0.12 -9.25
N LEU A 61 -10.78 -0.59 -8.35
CA LEU A 61 -10.70 -2.05 -8.40
C LEU A 61 -11.78 -2.64 -7.49
N GLU A 62 -12.66 -3.42 -8.08
CA GLU A 62 -13.73 -4.07 -7.33
C GLU A 62 -13.16 -5.13 -6.40
N ARG A 63 -13.46 -5.00 -5.09
CA ARG A 63 -13.10 -6.00 -4.08
C ARG A 63 -11.61 -6.36 -4.13
N PHE A 64 -10.76 -5.35 -4.20
CA PHE A 64 -9.33 -5.55 -4.39
C PHE A 64 -8.70 -6.47 -3.34
N PHE A 65 -8.99 -6.22 -2.05
CA PHE A 65 -8.41 -7.03 -0.98
C PHE A 65 -8.89 -8.49 -1.00
N ASP A 66 -10.09 -8.74 -1.50
CA ASP A 66 -10.63 -10.10 -1.60
C ASP A 66 -10.11 -10.84 -2.82
N THR A 67 -9.66 -10.13 -3.84
CA THR A 67 -9.29 -10.71 -5.14
C THR A 67 -7.78 -10.72 -5.40
N VAL A 68 -6.98 -10.09 -4.55
CA VAL A 68 -5.53 -10.07 -4.73
C VAL A 68 -4.95 -11.48 -4.57
N SER A 69 -4.08 -11.88 -5.51
CA SER A 69 -3.41 -13.16 -5.43
C SER A 69 -2.28 -13.11 -4.39
N HIS A 70 -2.44 -13.87 -3.30
CA HIS A 70 -1.42 -13.93 -2.26
C HIS A 70 -0.09 -14.49 -2.79
N SER A 71 -0.15 -15.48 -3.66
CA SER A 71 1.06 -16.07 -4.26
C SER A 71 1.86 -15.05 -5.06
N LYS A 72 1.18 -14.25 -5.88
CA LYS A 72 1.84 -13.20 -6.67
C LYS A 72 2.38 -12.08 -5.80
N LEU A 73 1.64 -11.70 -4.76
CA LEU A 73 2.08 -10.69 -3.80
C LEU A 73 3.38 -11.13 -3.13
N ILE A 74 3.44 -12.35 -2.65
CA ILE A 74 4.62 -12.91 -1.98
C ILE A 74 5.79 -13.01 -2.96
N GLU A 75 5.56 -13.40 -4.21
CA GLU A 75 6.58 -13.44 -5.23
C GLU A 75 7.19 -12.05 -5.46
N ILE A 76 6.35 -11.04 -5.60
CA ILE A 76 6.82 -9.66 -5.81
C ILE A 76 7.61 -9.16 -4.61
N LEU A 77 7.12 -9.41 -3.39
CA LEU A 77 7.81 -9.00 -2.17
C LEU A 77 9.15 -9.70 -2.01
N SER A 78 9.25 -10.97 -2.39
CA SER A 78 10.49 -11.75 -2.25
C SER A 78 11.61 -11.24 -3.16
N ARG A 79 11.30 -10.50 -4.20
CA ARG A 79 12.32 -9.89 -5.07
C ARG A 79 13.11 -8.80 -4.37
N THR A 80 12.48 -8.09 -3.43
CA THR A 80 13.08 -6.98 -2.70
C THR A 80 13.41 -7.38 -1.26
N VAL A 81 12.49 -8.04 -0.58
CA VAL A 81 12.67 -8.53 0.79
C VAL A 81 13.21 -9.95 0.69
N LYS A 82 14.52 -10.11 0.89
CA LYS A 82 15.21 -11.38 0.68
C LYS A 82 15.38 -12.21 1.96
N ASP A 83 14.63 -11.90 3.01
CA ASP A 83 14.60 -12.69 4.23
C ASP A 83 13.36 -13.61 4.20
N GLY A 84 13.60 -14.90 4.06
CA GLY A 84 12.54 -15.90 3.97
C GLY A 84 11.65 -15.95 5.21
N ARG A 85 12.17 -15.61 6.37
CA ARG A 85 11.39 -15.59 7.61
C ARG A 85 10.38 -14.46 7.60
N VAL A 86 10.77 -13.28 7.13
CA VAL A 86 9.89 -12.11 7.02
C VAL A 86 8.83 -12.36 5.95
N VAL A 87 9.21 -12.88 4.79
CA VAL A 87 8.28 -13.20 3.69
C VAL A 87 7.27 -14.26 4.15
N SER A 88 7.70 -15.29 4.85
CA SER A 88 6.83 -16.32 5.40
C SER A 88 5.83 -15.73 6.41
N LEU A 89 6.28 -14.83 7.26
CA LEU A 89 5.42 -14.17 8.23
C LEU A 89 4.35 -13.31 7.55
N ILE A 90 4.72 -12.56 6.52
CA ILE A 90 3.77 -11.77 5.72
C ILE A 90 2.75 -12.68 5.05
N HIS A 91 3.18 -13.81 4.50
CA HIS A 91 2.28 -14.78 3.88
C HIS A 91 1.25 -15.28 4.88
N ASN A 92 1.69 -15.68 6.08
CA ASN A 92 0.79 -16.16 7.12
C ASN A 92 -0.24 -15.10 7.54
N ILE A 93 0.17 -13.85 7.65
CA ILE A 93 -0.73 -12.74 7.97
C ILE A 93 -1.75 -12.55 6.85
N SER A 94 -1.33 -12.62 5.59
CA SER A 94 -2.20 -12.47 4.43
C SER A 94 -3.28 -13.56 4.36
N GLU A 95 -2.97 -14.76 4.77
CA GLU A 95 -3.91 -15.89 4.77
C GLU A 95 -5.01 -15.73 5.84
N VAL A 96 -4.75 -14.98 6.92
CA VAL A 96 -5.66 -14.83 8.05
C VAL A 96 -6.58 -13.62 7.89
N VAL A 97 -6.16 -12.63 7.14
CA VAL A 97 -6.91 -11.35 6.98
C VAL A 97 -8.05 -11.42 5.93
#